data_a69933c56950de922df179809b82a52b
#
_entry.id   a69933c56950de922df179809b82a52b
#
_cell.length_a   1.000
_cell.length_b   1.000
_cell.length_c   1.000
_cell.angle_alpha   90.00
_cell.angle_beta   90.00
_cell.angle_gamma   90.00
#
_symmetry.space_group_name_H-M   'P 1'
#
loop_
_entity.id
_entity.type
_entity.pdbx_description
1 polymer ?
#
loop_
_entity_poly.entity_id
_entity_poly.type
_entity_poly.pdbx_seq_one_letter_code
_entity_poly.pdbx_strand_id
1 'polypeptide(L)'
;MKNFNFFTGVVFTVYFLQTININAGELNDDTVLASVNGEDITLGNVVSFQSRLSDQYKSMEDSVLFDGILKQLIQQEILSQEIDVKLKKIRYGLENNIRAFLSNELIENFSKIDVMEDEIKELYVKFSENFQSTTEYNASHILLETESDAIDILTKLQDGSDFLELAKTYSTGPSGKQGGSLGWFGRGAMVPAFEQAVFLLEVNEISKPIKTNFGWHIIKVNNIRETPVPSLEDVRGDLVSTIRQNKVETKINKIIDSANVIYSNLEINHKIIRNESILDNK
;
A
#
# COMPACT_ATOMS: atom_id res chain seq x y z
N MET A 1 -3.74 8.40 12.99
CA MET A 1 -4.55 7.70 14.01
C MET A 1 -3.58 7.05 14.99
N LYS A 2 -3.69 7.38 16.29
CA LYS A 2 -2.83 6.77 17.32
C LYS A 2 -3.30 5.34 17.55
N ASN A 3 -2.38 4.38 17.41
CA ASN A 3 -2.63 2.97 17.72
C ASN A 3 -3.19 2.84 19.15
N PHE A 4 -4.41 2.40 19.25
CA PHE A 4 -5.02 2.06 20.52
C PHE A 4 -4.37 0.74 20.99
N ASN A 5 -3.54 0.80 22.02
CA ASN A 5 -2.91 -0.39 22.58
C ASN A 5 -3.98 -1.25 23.28
N PHE A 6 -4.30 -2.38 22.69
CA PHE A 6 -5.33 -3.33 23.14
C PHE A 6 -5.04 -3.95 24.52
N PHE A 7 -3.80 -3.90 24.98
CA PHE A 7 -3.40 -4.48 26.28
C PHE A 7 -2.44 -3.59 27.06
N THR A 8 -2.92 -2.51 27.63
CA THR A 8 -2.24 -1.91 28.79
C THR A 8 -2.93 -2.41 30.06
N GLY A 9 -2.19 -3.25 30.79
CA GLY A 9 -2.69 -3.94 31.95
C GLY A 9 -3.11 -2.98 33.07
N VAL A 10 -4.40 -2.80 33.24
CA VAL A 10 -4.99 -2.37 34.51
C VAL A 10 -5.72 -3.58 35.05
N VAL A 11 -5.16 -4.19 36.10
CA VAL A 11 -5.80 -5.27 36.86
C VAL A 11 -6.89 -4.64 37.69
N PHE A 12 -8.14 -4.68 37.24
CA PHE A 12 -9.29 -4.43 38.05
C PHE A 12 -9.86 -5.79 38.51
N THR A 13 -9.83 -6.01 39.81
CA THR A 13 -10.56 -7.10 40.45
C THR A 13 -12.02 -6.67 40.57
N VAL A 14 -12.84 -7.08 39.58
CA VAL A 14 -14.27 -6.87 39.63
C VAL A 14 -14.89 -8.03 40.43
N TYR A 15 -15.30 -7.81 41.66
CA TYR A 15 -16.20 -8.67 42.42
C TYR A 15 -17.64 -8.21 42.16
N PHE A 16 -18.36 -8.91 41.29
CA PHE A 16 -19.83 -9.13 41.43
C PHE A 16 -20.28 -10.07 40.30
N LEU A 17 -20.39 -11.35 40.64
CA LEU A 17 -21.08 -12.34 39.80
C LEU A 17 -22.58 -12.28 40.12
N GLN A 18 -23.32 -11.40 39.45
CA GLN A 18 -24.74 -11.67 39.22
C GLN A 18 -24.84 -12.44 37.91
N THR A 19 -25.27 -13.71 38.01
CA THR A 19 -25.53 -14.54 36.85
C THR A 19 -26.82 -14.11 36.17
N ILE A 20 -26.75 -13.61 34.95
CA ILE A 20 -27.93 -13.41 34.12
C ILE A 20 -28.39 -14.81 33.69
N ASN A 21 -29.63 -15.19 33.99
CA ASN A 21 -30.22 -16.43 33.49
C ASN A 21 -30.51 -16.26 31.99
N ILE A 22 -29.60 -16.73 31.15
CA ILE A 22 -29.81 -16.79 29.71
C ILE A 22 -30.66 -18.03 29.43
N ASN A 23 -31.88 -17.85 28.93
CA ASN A 23 -32.67 -18.91 28.36
C ASN A 23 -31.88 -19.46 27.16
N ALA A 24 -31.62 -20.75 27.11
CA ALA A 24 -30.86 -21.43 26.04
C ALA A 24 -31.68 -21.43 24.72
N GLY A 25 -31.93 -20.25 24.18
CA GLY A 25 -32.34 -20.04 22.80
C GLY A 25 -31.12 -20.03 21.86
N GLU A 26 -31.35 -20.09 20.58
CA GLU A 26 -30.32 -19.96 19.57
C GLU A 26 -29.60 -18.62 19.75
N LEU A 27 -28.24 -18.63 19.85
CA LEU A 27 -27.45 -17.43 20.02
C LEU A 27 -27.61 -16.52 18.80
N ASN A 28 -27.92 -15.26 19.04
CA ASN A 28 -28.08 -14.22 18.02
C ASN A 28 -27.39 -12.92 18.43
N ASP A 29 -27.42 -11.91 17.58
CA ASP A 29 -26.82 -10.60 17.81
C ASP A 29 -27.35 -9.87 19.04
N ASP A 30 -28.61 -10.09 19.44
CA ASP A 30 -29.24 -9.50 20.62
C ASP A 30 -28.96 -10.30 21.91
N THR A 31 -28.23 -11.42 21.84
CA THR A 31 -27.87 -12.21 23.02
C THR A 31 -27.03 -11.38 23.98
N VAL A 32 -27.55 -11.10 25.17
CA VAL A 32 -26.87 -10.29 26.19
C VAL A 32 -25.75 -11.11 26.84
N LEU A 33 -24.53 -10.57 26.80
CA LEU A 33 -23.34 -11.19 27.38
C LEU A 33 -22.94 -10.56 28.72
N ALA A 34 -23.22 -9.29 28.90
CA ALA A 34 -23.01 -8.55 30.14
C ALA A 34 -23.98 -7.37 30.22
N SER A 35 -24.23 -6.86 31.43
CA SER A 35 -24.96 -5.62 31.62
C SER A 35 -24.19 -4.71 32.61
N VAL A 36 -24.06 -3.45 32.25
CA VAL A 36 -23.34 -2.43 33.03
C VAL A 36 -24.30 -1.31 33.42
N ASN A 37 -24.74 -1.28 34.66
CA ASN A 37 -25.68 -0.28 35.16
C ASN A 37 -27.01 -0.21 34.38
N GLY A 38 -27.43 -1.33 33.79
CA GLY A 38 -28.66 -1.44 32.99
C GLY A 38 -28.45 -1.30 31.49
N GLU A 39 -27.24 -0.96 30.99
CA GLU A 39 -26.88 -0.98 29.57
C GLU A 39 -26.28 -2.33 29.21
N ASP A 40 -26.84 -2.97 28.19
CA ASP A 40 -26.50 -4.32 27.78
C ASP A 40 -25.38 -4.34 26.73
N ILE A 41 -24.45 -5.28 26.93
CA ILE A 41 -23.42 -5.62 25.94
C ILE A 41 -23.80 -6.96 25.33
N THR A 42 -24.08 -6.94 24.03
CA THR A 42 -24.57 -8.10 23.31
C THR A 42 -23.49 -8.82 22.52
N LEU A 43 -23.80 -10.02 22.03
CA LEU A 43 -22.96 -10.77 21.12
C LEU A 43 -22.69 -9.98 19.82
N GLY A 44 -23.68 -9.22 19.32
CA GLY A 44 -23.53 -8.32 18.20
C GLY A 44 -22.44 -7.27 18.41
N ASN A 45 -22.33 -6.70 19.64
CA ASN A 45 -21.26 -5.76 19.96
C ASN A 45 -19.89 -6.42 19.88
N VAL A 46 -19.75 -7.64 20.41
CA VAL A 46 -18.47 -8.39 20.40
C VAL A 46 -18.06 -8.73 18.96
N VAL A 47 -18.98 -9.26 18.16
CA VAL A 47 -18.72 -9.63 16.75
C VAL A 47 -18.41 -8.39 15.90
N SER A 48 -19.15 -7.29 16.08
CA SER A 48 -18.89 -6.01 15.41
C SER A 48 -17.52 -5.44 15.78
N PHE A 49 -17.11 -5.56 17.05
CA PHE A 49 -15.79 -5.13 17.48
C PHE A 49 -14.69 -5.99 16.84
N GLN A 50 -14.86 -7.33 16.87
CA GLN A 50 -13.92 -8.29 16.28
C GLN A 50 -13.68 -8.04 14.79
N SER A 51 -14.73 -7.72 14.02
CA SER A 51 -14.64 -7.53 12.58
C SER A 51 -13.71 -6.37 12.16
N ARG A 52 -13.41 -5.45 13.09
CA ARG A 52 -12.56 -4.25 12.87
C ARG A 52 -11.16 -4.37 13.42
N LEU A 53 -10.83 -5.51 14.02
CA LEU A 53 -9.48 -5.76 14.52
C LEU A 53 -8.52 -6.00 13.36
N SER A 54 -7.27 -5.58 13.56
CA SER A 54 -6.19 -5.89 12.60
C SER A 54 -5.89 -7.39 12.59
N ASP A 55 -5.30 -7.87 11.48
CA ASP A 55 -5.05 -9.29 11.24
C ASP A 55 -4.20 -9.96 12.33
N GLN A 56 -3.35 -9.22 13.03
CA GLN A 56 -2.57 -9.76 14.15
C GLN A 56 -3.44 -10.34 15.29
N TYR A 57 -4.67 -9.83 15.48
CA TYR A 57 -5.61 -10.34 16.48
C TYR A 57 -6.46 -11.49 15.96
N LYS A 58 -6.64 -11.60 14.65
CA LYS A 58 -7.42 -12.68 14.01
C LYS A 58 -6.76 -14.05 14.14
N SER A 59 -5.47 -14.12 14.48
CA SER A 59 -4.73 -15.36 14.72
C SER A 59 -4.76 -15.83 16.18
N MET A 60 -5.42 -15.08 17.07
CA MET A 60 -5.54 -15.47 18.48
C MET A 60 -6.56 -16.60 18.64
N GLU A 61 -6.41 -17.35 19.72
CA GLU A 61 -7.39 -18.39 20.10
C GLU A 61 -8.74 -17.73 20.41
N ASP A 62 -9.84 -18.31 19.90
CA ASP A 62 -11.17 -17.68 19.89
C ASP A 62 -11.67 -17.32 21.30
N SER A 63 -11.43 -18.16 22.30
CA SER A 63 -11.84 -17.89 23.67
C SER A 63 -11.10 -16.68 24.27
N VAL A 64 -9.79 -16.60 24.02
CA VAL A 64 -8.95 -15.48 24.51
C VAL A 64 -9.37 -14.18 23.85
N LEU A 65 -9.64 -14.21 22.55
CA LEU A 65 -10.10 -13.06 21.77
C LEU A 65 -11.48 -12.59 22.27
N PHE A 66 -12.43 -13.52 22.43
CA PHE A 66 -13.78 -13.24 22.89
C PHE A 66 -13.78 -12.59 24.27
N ASP A 67 -13.10 -13.20 25.25
CA ASP A 67 -13.02 -12.71 26.61
C ASP A 67 -12.32 -11.33 26.69
N GLY A 68 -11.28 -11.16 25.86
CA GLY A 68 -10.57 -9.88 25.77
C GLY A 68 -11.45 -8.74 25.24
N ILE A 69 -12.22 -9.00 24.18
CA ILE A 69 -13.16 -8.03 23.59
C ILE A 69 -14.28 -7.71 24.58
N LEU A 70 -14.92 -8.72 25.16
CA LEU A 70 -16.02 -8.52 26.12
C LEU A 70 -15.56 -7.68 27.31
N LYS A 71 -14.40 -8.00 27.87
CA LYS A 71 -13.82 -7.22 28.97
C LYS A 71 -13.54 -5.77 28.58
N GLN A 72 -13.05 -5.54 27.37
CA GLN A 72 -12.79 -4.19 26.88
C GLN A 72 -14.09 -3.41 26.69
N LEU A 73 -15.14 -4.02 26.13
CA LEU A 73 -16.43 -3.37 25.96
C LEU A 73 -17.05 -3.01 27.30
N ILE A 74 -16.97 -3.90 28.30
CA ILE A 74 -17.42 -3.61 29.68
C ILE A 74 -16.67 -2.39 30.26
N GLN A 75 -15.34 -2.33 30.12
CA GLN A 75 -14.56 -1.21 30.60
C GLN A 75 -14.91 0.11 29.87
N GLN A 76 -15.12 0.05 28.57
CA GLN A 76 -15.53 1.21 27.78
C GLN A 76 -16.91 1.70 28.23
N GLU A 77 -17.85 0.81 28.46
CA GLU A 77 -19.20 1.17 28.93
C GLU A 77 -19.16 1.84 30.31
N ILE A 78 -18.42 1.26 31.26
CA ILE A 78 -18.24 1.87 32.60
C ILE A 78 -17.71 3.30 32.49
N LEU A 79 -16.66 3.50 31.68
CA LEU A 79 -16.03 4.82 31.52
C LEU A 79 -16.90 5.81 30.75
N SER A 80 -17.68 5.33 29.76
CA SER A 80 -18.56 6.18 28.96
C SER A 80 -19.70 6.78 29.78
N GLN A 81 -20.19 6.07 30.79
CA GLN A 81 -21.25 6.52 31.69
C GLN A 81 -20.79 7.65 32.62
N GLU A 82 -19.49 7.81 32.85
CA GLU A 82 -18.94 8.88 33.70
C GLU A 82 -18.82 10.22 32.97
N ILE A 83 -19.06 10.28 31.65
CA ILE A 83 -18.91 11.51 30.89
C ILE A 83 -20.25 12.13 30.52
N ASP A 84 -20.38 13.46 30.70
CA ASP A 84 -21.57 14.17 30.25
C ASP A 84 -21.57 14.36 28.74
N VAL A 85 -22.39 13.57 28.06
CA VAL A 85 -22.53 13.62 26.57
C VAL A 85 -23.16 14.92 26.05
N LYS A 86 -23.74 15.78 26.98
CA LYS A 86 -24.29 17.11 26.62
C LYS A 86 -23.20 18.17 26.48
N LEU A 87 -21.98 17.91 26.99
CA LEU A 87 -20.86 18.81 26.77
C LEU A 87 -20.65 19.05 25.27
N LYS A 88 -20.58 20.31 24.85
CA LYS A 88 -20.47 20.67 23.42
C LYS A 88 -19.36 19.92 22.71
N LYS A 89 -18.16 19.84 23.32
CA LYS A 89 -17.00 19.13 22.78
C LYS A 89 -17.30 17.65 22.52
N ILE A 90 -17.96 16.99 23.47
CA ILE A 90 -18.33 15.56 23.37
C ILE A 90 -19.40 15.38 22.30
N ARG A 91 -20.46 16.17 22.33
CA ARG A 91 -21.55 16.09 21.35
C ARG A 91 -21.07 16.24 19.91
N TYR A 92 -20.33 17.32 19.61
CA TYR A 92 -19.82 17.53 18.24
C TYR A 92 -18.78 16.48 17.83
N GLY A 93 -17.99 15.97 18.79
CA GLY A 93 -17.08 14.85 18.56
C GLY A 93 -17.83 13.57 18.15
N LEU A 94 -18.91 13.23 18.88
CA LEU A 94 -19.76 12.07 18.55
C LEU A 94 -20.46 12.24 17.21
N GLU A 95 -21.04 13.40 16.93
CA GLU A 95 -21.69 13.70 15.62
C GLU A 95 -20.72 13.54 14.46
N ASN A 96 -19.46 14.00 14.61
CA ASN A 96 -18.44 13.87 13.59
C ASN A 96 -18.00 12.40 13.44
N ASN A 97 -17.82 11.67 14.54
CA ASN A 97 -17.46 10.27 14.51
C ASN A 97 -18.54 9.40 13.85
N ILE A 98 -19.82 9.66 14.18
CA ILE A 98 -20.95 8.95 13.52
C ILE A 98 -20.96 9.22 12.01
N ARG A 99 -20.81 10.48 11.57
CA ARG A 99 -20.74 10.79 10.12
C ARG A 99 -19.58 10.09 9.44
N ALA A 100 -18.40 10.14 10.04
CA ALA A 100 -17.21 9.48 9.50
C ALA A 100 -17.39 7.97 9.45
N PHE A 101 -17.95 7.38 10.50
CA PHE A 101 -18.23 5.95 10.57
C PHE A 101 -19.19 5.51 9.46
N LEU A 102 -20.36 6.14 9.35
CA LEU A 102 -21.38 5.78 8.36
C LEU A 102 -20.87 5.97 6.93
N SER A 103 -20.11 7.04 6.66
CA SER A 103 -19.54 7.26 5.33
C SER A 103 -18.48 6.20 4.98
N ASN A 104 -17.65 5.80 5.92
CA ASN A 104 -16.65 4.74 5.72
C ASN A 104 -17.30 3.38 5.46
N GLU A 105 -18.35 3.02 6.20
CA GLU A 105 -19.13 1.79 5.99
C GLU A 105 -19.73 1.75 4.58
N LEU A 106 -20.28 2.89 4.10
CA LEU A 106 -20.82 2.98 2.75
C LEU A 106 -19.73 2.79 1.69
N ILE A 107 -18.56 3.42 1.86
CA ILE A 107 -17.42 3.30 0.95
C ILE A 107 -16.90 1.87 0.95
N GLU A 108 -16.80 1.23 2.11
CA GLU A 108 -16.39 -0.17 2.21
C GLU A 108 -17.36 -1.11 1.48
N ASN A 109 -18.66 -0.87 1.61
CA ASN A 109 -19.66 -1.64 0.85
C ASN A 109 -19.51 -1.44 -0.66
N PHE A 110 -19.17 -0.22 -1.11
CA PHE A 110 -18.89 0.03 -2.53
C PHE A 110 -17.59 -0.65 -3.00
N SER A 111 -16.60 -0.82 -2.12
CA SER A 111 -15.34 -1.47 -2.47
C SER A 111 -15.49 -2.97 -2.78
N LYS A 112 -16.61 -3.58 -2.36
CA LYS A 112 -16.94 -5.00 -2.63
C LYS A 112 -17.58 -5.22 -4.01
N ILE A 113 -17.62 -4.18 -4.86
CA ILE A 113 -18.20 -4.26 -6.21
C ILE A 113 -17.44 -5.27 -7.06
N ASP A 114 -18.20 -6.14 -7.71
CA ASP A 114 -17.65 -7.08 -8.68
C ASP A 114 -17.09 -6.33 -9.91
N VAL A 115 -15.96 -6.82 -10.39
CA VAL A 115 -15.35 -6.38 -11.64
C VAL A 115 -15.51 -7.49 -12.65
N MET A 116 -16.19 -7.17 -13.75
CA MET A 116 -16.50 -8.13 -14.80
C MET A 116 -15.31 -8.34 -15.73
N GLU A 117 -15.16 -9.55 -16.26
CA GLU A 117 -14.05 -9.90 -17.16
C GLU A 117 -13.97 -9.01 -18.41
N ASP A 118 -15.13 -8.62 -18.94
CA ASP A 118 -15.18 -7.76 -20.14
C ASP A 118 -14.67 -6.34 -19.83
N GLU A 119 -14.89 -5.83 -18.61
CA GLU A 119 -14.36 -4.52 -18.18
C GLU A 119 -12.84 -4.55 -18.08
N ILE A 120 -12.28 -5.67 -17.61
CA ILE A 120 -10.82 -5.86 -17.52
C ILE A 120 -10.21 -5.86 -18.92
N LYS A 121 -10.81 -6.61 -19.86
CA LYS A 121 -10.36 -6.67 -21.26
C LYS A 121 -10.45 -5.31 -21.96
N GLU A 122 -11.55 -4.59 -21.77
CA GLU A 122 -11.73 -3.25 -22.34
C GLU A 122 -10.68 -2.27 -21.81
N LEU A 123 -10.40 -2.29 -20.50
CA LEU A 123 -9.38 -1.43 -19.93
C LEU A 123 -7.97 -1.83 -20.38
N TYR A 124 -7.71 -3.13 -20.53
CA TYR A 124 -6.44 -3.62 -21.06
C TYR A 124 -6.19 -3.18 -22.50
N VAL A 125 -7.23 -3.18 -23.36
CA VAL A 125 -7.08 -2.65 -24.74
C VAL A 125 -6.66 -1.18 -24.69
N LYS A 126 -7.35 -0.37 -23.91
CA LYS A 126 -7.00 1.06 -23.71
C LYS A 126 -5.58 1.24 -23.15
N PHE A 127 -5.22 0.41 -22.17
CA PHE A 127 -3.86 0.39 -21.61
C PHE A 127 -2.82 0.07 -22.69
N SER A 128 -3.06 -0.96 -23.50
CA SER A 128 -2.14 -1.41 -24.56
C SER A 128 -1.96 -0.36 -25.66
N GLU A 129 -3.05 0.29 -26.06
CA GLU A 129 -3.04 1.36 -27.08
C GLU A 129 -2.27 2.61 -26.63
N ASN A 130 -2.30 2.90 -25.33
CA ASN A 130 -1.62 4.07 -24.76
C ASN A 130 -0.27 3.74 -24.11
N PHE A 131 0.17 2.48 -24.20
CA PHE A 131 1.43 2.06 -23.61
C PHE A 131 2.61 2.75 -24.34
N GLN A 132 3.43 3.44 -23.57
CA GLN A 132 4.63 4.11 -24.08
C GLN A 132 5.80 3.15 -23.95
N SER A 133 6.16 2.51 -25.06
CA SER A 133 7.36 1.69 -25.11
C SER A 133 8.61 2.52 -24.86
N THR A 134 9.57 1.96 -24.18
CA THR A 134 10.89 2.56 -23.94
C THR A 134 11.97 1.62 -24.47
N THR A 135 13.08 2.18 -24.97
CA THR A 135 14.19 1.39 -25.45
C THR A 135 14.94 0.74 -24.29
N GLU A 136 15.12 -0.57 -24.36
CA GLU A 136 15.95 -1.36 -23.44
C GLU A 136 17.17 -1.92 -24.17
N TYR A 137 18.27 -1.98 -23.44
CA TYR A 137 19.55 -2.49 -23.91
C TYR A 137 19.92 -3.75 -23.14
N ASN A 138 20.37 -4.77 -23.84
CA ASN A 138 21.06 -5.89 -23.25
C ASN A 138 22.55 -5.70 -23.52
N ALA A 139 23.33 -5.59 -22.46
CA ALA A 139 24.77 -5.36 -22.59
C ALA A 139 25.59 -6.25 -21.67
N SER A 140 26.85 -6.40 -22.05
CA SER A 140 27.90 -7.01 -21.23
C SER A 140 29.02 -6.01 -21.04
N HIS A 141 29.72 -6.08 -19.90
CA HIS A 141 30.89 -5.25 -19.65
C HIS A 141 32.05 -6.00 -19.02
N ILE A 142 33.26 -5.48 -19.22
CA ILE A 142 34.49 -5.87 -18.53
C ILE A 142 34.92 -4.67 -17.71
N LEU A 143 34.97 -4.82 -16.39
CA LEU A 143 35.44 -3.78 -15.45
C LEU A 143 36.90 -4.02 -15.13
N LEU A 144 37.72 -2.98 -15.23
CA LEU A 144 39.15 -2.99 -15.05
C LEU A 144 39.61 -1.83 -14.15
N GLU A 145 40.74 -2.00 -13.50
CA GLU A 145 41.24 -0.98 -12.56
C GLU A 145 41.89 0.19 -13.27
N THR A 146 42.64 -0.08 -14.36
CA THR A 146 43.42 0.93 -15.07
C THR A 146 42.97 1.10 -16.52
N GLU A 147 43.25 2.27 -17.10
CA GLU A 147 43.03 2.55 -18.51
C GLU A 147 43.89 1.66 -19.41
N SER A 148 45.12 1.41 -19.01
CA SER A 148 46.05 0.56 -19.74
C SER A 148 45.49 -0.86 -19.91
N ASP A 149 44.95 -1.44 -18.80
CA ASP A 149 44.32 -2.76 -18.87
C ASP A 149 43.12 -2.78 -19.83
N ALA A 150 42.32 -1.69 -19.79
CA ALA A 150 41.15 -1.57 -20.67
C ALA A 150 41.56 -1.46 -22.18
N ILE A 151 42.65 -0.76 -22.48
CA ILE A 151 43.20 -0.67 -23.83
C ILE A 151 43.73 -2.05 -24.28
N ASP A 152 44.40 -2.79 -23.40
CA ASP A 152 44.91 -4.12 -23.66
C ASP A 152 43.77 -5.13 -23.97
N ILE A 153 42.70 -5.05 -23.18
CA ILE A 153 41.49 -5.87 -23.42
C ILE A 153 40.83 -5.48 -24.74
N LEU A 154 40.69 -4.19 -25.02
CA LEU A 154 40.11 -3.73 -26.30
C LEU A 154 40.94 -4.24 -27.49
N THR A 155 42.27 -4.20 -27.41
CA THR A 155 43.17 -4.75 -28.43
C THR A 155 42.94 -6.25 -28.68
N LYS A 156 42.86 -7.04 -27.58
CA LYS A 156 42.54 -8.48 -27.67
C LYS A 156 41.19 -8.74 -28.33
N LEU A 157 40.18 -7.91 -28.04
CA LEU A 157 38.85 -8.01 -28.64
C LEU A 157 38.91 -7.69 -30.15
N GLN A 158 39.70 -6.70 -30.56
CA GLN A 158 39.93 -6.34 -31.95
C GLN A 158 40.68 -7.43 -32.72
N ASP A 159 41.57 -8.18 -32.05
CA ASP A 159 42.28 -9.34 -32.58
C ASP A 159 41.41 -10.62 -32.58
N GLY A 160 40.12 -10.52 -32.20
CA GLY A 160 39.15 -11.61 -32.32
C GLY A 160 39.00 -12.48 -31.06
N SER A 161 39.57 -12.08 -29.95
CA SER A 161 39.33 -12.80 -28.69
C SER A 161 37.85 -12.73 -28.25
N ASP A 162 37.36 -13.76 -27.59
CA ASP A 162 35.97 -13.84 -27.13
C ASP A 162 35.72 -12.93 -25.94
N PHE A 163 34.67 -12.10 -26.01
CA PHE A 163 34.32 -11.12 -24.98
C PHE A 163 33.97 -11.79 -23.64
N LEU A 164 33.24 -12.89 -23.68
CA LEU A 164 32.78 -13.61 -22.49
C LEU A 164 33.96 -14.22 -21.73
N GLU A 165 34.93 -14.80 -22.45
CA GLU A 165 36.13 -15.41 -21.86
C GLU A 165 37.08 -14.33 -21.28
N LEU A 166 37.20 -13.18 -21.96
CA LEU A 166 37.96 -12.05 -21.40
C LEU A 166 37.26 -11.45 -20.16
N ALA A 167 35.95 -11.37 -20.17
CA ALA A 167 35.20 -10.90 -18.99
C ALA A 167 35.39 -11.83 -17.79
N LYS A 168 35.31 -13.14 -17.99
CA LYS A 168 35.55 -14.13 -16.92
C LYS A 168 36.96 -14.06 -16.34
N THR A 169 37.95 -13.80 -17.22
CA THR A 169 39.36 -13.85 -16.84
C THR A 169 39.83 -12.55 -16.20
N TYR A 170 39.40 -11.41 -16.70
CA TYR A 170 39.99 -10.12 -16.37
C TYR A 170 39.06 -9.16 -15.66
N SER A 171 37.72 -9.35 -15.72
CA SER A 171 36.80 -8.42 -15.09
C SER A 171 36.87 -8.48 -13.56
N THR A 172 37.07 -7.32 -12.95
CA THR A 172 37.00 -7.16 -11.48
C THR A 172 35.56 -6.97 -10.99
N GLY A 173 34.60 -6.78 -11.91
CA GLY A 173 33.20 -6.59 -11.58
C GLY A 173 32.46 -7.90 -11.22
N PRO A 174 31.35 -7.78 -10.47
CA PRO A 174 30.59 -8.95 -10.00
C PRO A 174 30.02 -9.80 -11.14
N SER A 175 29.69 -9.18 -12.30
CA SER A 175 29.19 -9.88 -13.49
C SER A 175 30.30 -10.62 -14.26
N GLY A 176 31.57 -10.40 -13.96
CA GLY A 176 32.71 -11.00 -14.68
C GLY A 176 32.60 -12.50 -14.80
N LYS A 177 32.30 -13.21 -13.70
CA LYS A 177 32.14 -14.68 -13.69
C LYS A 177 31.03 -15.19 -14.63
N GLN A 178 30.07 -14.35 -14.96
CA GLN A 178 28.96 -14.62 -15.88
C GLN A 178 29.21 -14.03 -17.29
N GLY A 179 30.49 -13.78 -17.63
CA GLY A 179 30.87 -13.20 -18.92
C GLY A 179 30.53 -11.71 -19.07
N GLY A 180 30.39 -11.02 -17.95
CA GLY A 180 30.10 -9.59 -17.90
C GLY A 180 28.63 -9.21 -18.15
N SER A 181 27.72 -10.17 -18.28
CA SER A 181 26.30 -9.90 -18.62
C SER A 181 25.61 -9.06 -17.56
N LEU A 182 24.88 -8.04 -18.02
CA LEU A 182 24.07 -7.14 -17.20
C LEU A 182 22.55 -7.36 -17.38
N GLY A 183 22.16 -8.22 -18.32
CA GLY A 183 20.76 -8.42 -18.69
C GLY A 183 20.18 -7.21 -19.42
N TRP A 184 18.83 -7.10 -19.42
CA TRP A 184 18.10 -5.98 -19.98
C TRP A 184 17.96 -4.83 -18.98
N PHE A 185 18.21 -3.60 -19.46
CA PHE A 185 18.02 -2.39 -18.66
C PHE A 185 17.62 -1.21 -19.53
N GLY A 186 16.83 -0.30 -18.96
CA GLY A 186 16.42 0.96 -19.57
C GLY A 186 17.21 2.16 -19.03
N ARG A 187 16.76 3.36 -19.40
CA ARG A 187 17.33 4.64 -18.93
C ARG A 187 17.26 4.78 -17.42
N GLY A 188 18.31 5.31 -16.82
CA GLY A 188 18.41 5.58 -15.38
C GLY A 188 18.83 4.37 -14.53
N ALA A 189 19.04 3.19 -15.14
CA ALA A 189 19.47 2.00 -14.42
C ALA A 189 20.97 1.93 -14.17
N MET A 190 21.77 2.63 -14.98
CA MET A 190 23.24 2.61 -14.93
C MET A 190 23.80 4.00 -14.58
N VAL A 191 25.07 4.05 -14.15
CA VAL A 191 25.75 5.33 -13.92
C VAL A 191 25.87 6.14 -15.21
N PRO A 192 25.75 7.48 -15.17
CA PRO A 192 25.57 8.30 -16.35
C PRO A 192 26.60 8.10 -17.46
N ALA A 193 27.89 7.97 -17.13
CA ALA A 193 28.96 7.81 -18.13
C ALA A 193 28.85 6.45 -18.85
N PHE A 194 28.45 5.39 -18.14
CA PHE A 194 28.23 4.07 -18.71
C PHE A 194 26.98 4.07 -19.62
N GLU A 195 25.90 4.66 -19.12
CA GLU A 195 24.63 4.74 -19.85
C GLU A 195 24.78 5.51 -21.17
N GLN A 196 25.43 6.67 -21.13
CA GLN A 196 25.71 7.46 -22.34
C GLN A 196 26.51 6.67 -23.38
N ALA A 197 27.50 5.87 -22.93
CA ALA A 197 28.27 5.03 -23.82
C ALA A 197 27.40 3.94 -24.47
N VAL A 198 26.55 3.26 -23.68
CA VAL A 198 25.64 2.23 -24.20
C VAL A 198 24.71 2.78 -25.27
N PHE A 199 24.17 4.01 -25.07
CA PHE A 199 23.20 4.60 -26.00
C PHE A 199 23.80 5.04 -27.33
N LEU A 200 25.12 5.13 -27.43
CA LEU A 200 25.84 5.46 -28.66
C LEU A 200 26.29 4.22 -29.45
N LEU A 201 26.14 3.01 -28.87
CA LEU A 201 26.59 1.78 -29.49
C LEU A 201 25.46 1.09 -30.25
N GLU A 202 25.82 0.51 -31.37
CA GLU A 202 24.95 -0.40 -32.13
C GLU A 202 25.02 -1.83 -31.59
N VAL A 203 24.10 -2.69 -32.00
CA VAL A 203 24.08 -4.11 -31.62
C VAL A 203 25.39 -4.79 -32.06
N ASN A 204 26.02 -5.50 -31.14
CA ASN A 204 27.34 -6.14 -31.25
C ASN A 204 28.54 -5.18 -31.28
N GLU A 205 28.33 -3.89 -31.15
CA GLU A 205 29.41 -2.93 -31.09
C GLU A 205 30.07 -2.94 -29.69
N ILE A 206 31.39 -2.70 -29.68
CA ILE A 206 32.21 -2.63 -28.44
C ILE A 206 32.67 -1.20 -28.25
N SER A 207 32.55 -0.68 -27.04
CA SER A 207 32.94 0.66 -26.66
C SER A 207 34.45 0.85 -26.65
N LYS A 208 34.90 2.11 -26.70
CA LYS A 208 36.19 2.50 -26.17
C LYS A 208 36.18 2.35 -24.64
N PRO A 209 37.36 2.40 -23.97
CA PRO A 209 37.43 2.46 -22.52
C PRO A 209 36.61 3.60 -21.93
N ILE A 210 35.68 3.31 -21.05
CA ILE A 210 34.78 4.28 -20.40
C ILE A 210 35.10 4.37 -18.92
N LYS A 211 35.47 5.56 -18.45
CA LYS A 211 35.76 5.83 -17.03
C LYS A 211 34.50 6.05 -16.22
N THR A 212 34.39 5.36 -15.10
CA THR A 212 33.38 5.61 -14.05
C THR A 212 34.04 5.66 -12.68
N ASN A 213 33.25 5.89 -11.63
CA ASN A 213 33.74 5.81 -10.25
C ASN A 213 34.15 4.37 -9.83
N PHE A 214 33.75 3.35 -10.58
CA PHE A 214 34.08 1.94 -10.30
C PHE A 214 35.37 1.47 -10.97
N GLY A 215 35.84 2.19 -11.97
CA GLY A 215 36.99 1.82 -12.78
C GLY A 215 36.80 2.13 -14.26
N TRP A 216 37.46 1.34 -15.11
CA TRP A 216 37.37 1.42 -16.55
C TRP A 216 36.53 0.29 -17.12
N HIS A 217 35.60 0.60 -18.01
CA HIS A 217 34.68 -0.36 -18.60
C HIS A 217 34.93 -0.49 -20.09
N ILE A 218 34.96 -1.74 -20.59
CA ILE A 218 34.73 -2.07 -21.99
C ILE A 218 33.31 -2.65 -22.05
N ILE A 219 32.46 -2.07 -22.89
CA ILE A 219 31.04 -2.40 -22.98
C ILE A 219 30.75 -3.00 -24.34
N LYS A 220 29.94 -4.03 -24.40
CA LYS A 220 29.37 -4.58 -25.61
C LYS A 220 27.85 -4.57 -25.52
N VAL A 221 27.17 -3.97 -26.49
CA VAL A 221 25.73 -4.08 -26.65
C VAL A 221 25.40 -5.39 -27.31
N ASN A 222 24.71 -6.29 -26.63
CA ASN A 222 24.34 -7.59 -27.18
C ASN A 222 23.06 -7.53 -28.01
N ASN A 223 22.09 -6.69 -27.55
CA ASN A 223 20.82 -6.49 -28.25
C ASN A 223 20.14 -5.20 -27.79
N ILE A 224 19.21 -4.71 -28.57
CA ILE A 224 18.36 -3.55 -28.30
C ILE A 224 16.93 -3.95 -28.60
N ARG A 225 15.98 -3.57 -27.72
CA ARG A 225 14.55 -3.80 -27.93
C ARG A 225 13.72 -2.64 -27.43
N GLU A 226 12.52 -2.55 -27.92
CA GLU A 226 11.48 -1.75 -27.28
C GLU A 226 10.82 -2.58 -26.17
N THR A 227 10.52 -1.93 -25.04
CA THR A 227 9.82 -2.58 -23.94
C THR A 227 8.49 -3.13 -24.44
N PRO A 228 8.23 -4.43 -24.36
CA PRO A 228 6.97 -4.99 -24.82
C PRO A 228 5.80 -4.49 -23.96
N VAL A 229 4.62 -4.39 -24.55
CA VAL A 229 3.39 -4.18 -23.77
C VAL A 229 3.26 -5.33 -22.77
N PRO A 230 3.11 -5.05 -21.46
CA PRO A 230 2.90 -6.10 -20.45
C PRO A 230 1.67 -6.95 -20.81
N SER A 231 1.71 -8.24 -20.54
CA SER A 231 0.56 -9.10 -20.80
C SER A 231 -0.62 -8.73 -19.90
N LEU A 232 -1.84 -9.11 -20.30
CA LEU A 232 -3.04 -8.92 -19.48
C LEU A 232 -2.86 -9.56 -18.07
N GLU A 233 -2.19 -10.71 -18.02
CA GLU A 233 -1.98 -11.42 -16.75
C GLU A 233 -1.05 -10.63 -15.82
N ASP A 234 0.00 -10.02 -16.36
CA ASP A 234 0.96 -9.23 -15.59
C ASP A 234 0.33 -7.99 -14.94
N VAL A 235 -0.64 -7.36 -15.63
CA VAL A 235 -1.28 -6.11 -15.16
C VAL A 235 -2.70 -6.29 -14.63
N ARG A 236 -3.21 -7.52 -14.64
CA ARG A 236 -4.60 -7.84 -14.27
C ARG A 236 -4.99 -7.29 -12.90
N GLY A 237 -4.13 -7.46 -11.90
CA GLY A 237 -4.38 -6.98 -10.54
C GLY A 237 -4.57 -5.46 -10.48
N ASP A 238 -3.74 -4.72 -11.18
CA ASP A 238 -3.78 -3.26 -11.25
C ASP A 238 -5.02 -2.78 -12.01
N LEU A 239 -5.38 -3.46 -13.11
CA LEU A 239 -6.60 -3.14 -13.86
C LEU A 239 -7.86 -3.37 -13.03
N VAL A 240 -7.96 -4.49 -12.32
CA VAL A 240 -9.08 -4.79 -11.40
C VAL A 240 -9.18 -3.72 -10.32
N SER A 241 -8.06 -3.33 -9.73
CA SER A 241 -8.00 -2.27 -8.71
C SER A 241 -8.48 -0.94 -9.27
N THR A 242 -8.01 -0.54 -10.44
CA THR A 242 -8.39 0.69 -11.14
C THR A 242 -9.89 0.71 -11.46
N ILE A 243 -10.44 -0.37 -12.02
CA ILE A 243 -11.88 -0.45 -12.35
C ILE A 243 -12.72 -0.32 -11.08
N ARG A 244 -12.34 -1.03 -10.01
CA ARG A 244 -13.05 -0.97 -8.73
C ARG A 244 -13.03 0.43 -8.15
N GLN A 245 -11.88 1.08 -8.14
CA GLN A 245 -11.73 2.45 -7.67
C GLN A 245 -12.62 3.42 -8.46
N ASN A 246 -12.62 3.34 -9.79
CA ASN A 246 -13.44 4.17 -10.65
C ASN A 246 -14.95 3.95 -10.42
N LYS A 247 -15.38 2.70 -10.20
CA LYS A 247 -16.77 2.37 -9.86
C LYS A 247 -17.18 2.96 -8.51
N VAL A 248 -16.31 2.87 -7.50
CA VAL A 248 -16.54 3.46 -6.18
C VAL A 248 -16.66 4.97 -6.29
N GLU A 249 -15.70 5.62 -6.96
CA GLU A 249 -15.71 7.07 -7.19
C GLU A 249 -16.97 7.53 -7.92
N THR A 250 -17.36 6.84 -8.98
CA THR A 250 -18.57 7.14 -9.74
C THR A 250 -19.83 7.08 -8.86
N LYS A 251 -19.94 6.06 -7.99
CA LYS A 251 -21.07 5.95 -7.05
C LYS A 251 -21.07 7.06 -6.02
N ILE A 252 -19.91 7.40 -5.46
CA ILE A 252 -19.76 8.48 -4.48
C ILE A 252 -20.16 9.81 -5.13
N ASN A 253 -19.61 10.12 -6.31
CA ASN A 253 -19.90 11.37 -7.03
C ASN A 253 -21.39 11.49 -7.36
N LYS A 254 -22.03 10.40 -7.80
CA LYS A 254 -23.48 10.40 -8.04
C LYS A 254 -24.30 10.76 -6.79
N ILE A 255 -23.89 10.30 -5.61
CA ILE A 255 -24.54 10.63 -4.34
C ILE A 255 -24.30 12.11 -4.01
N ILE A 256 -23.06 12.58 -4.14
CA ILE A 256 -22.68 13.98 -3.87
C ILE A 256 -23.46 14.93 -4.80
N ASP A 257 -23.49 14.64 -6.08
CA ASP A 257 -24.16 15.47 -7.10
C ASP A 257 -25.68 15.53 -6.91
N SER A 258 -26.28 14.48 -6.32
CA SER A 258 -27.71 14.45 -6.01
C SER A 258 -28.08 15.19 -4.71
N ALA A 259 -27.08 15.58 -3.91
CA ALA A 259 -27.31 16.21 -2.62
C ALA A 259 -27.67 17.70 -2.77
N ASN A 260 -28.66 18.16 -2.03
CA ASN A 260 -28.94 19.58 -1.91
C ASN A 260 -28.08 20.22 -0.83
N VAL A 261 -27.04 20.94 -1.24
CA VAL A 261 -26.08 21.60 -0.34
C VAL A 261 -26.31 23.11 -0.36
N ILE A 262 -26.65 23.69 0.78
CA ILE A 262 -26.84 25.13 0.94
C ILE A 262 -25.70 25.69 1.82
N TYR A 263 -24.93 26.61 1.28
CA TYR A 263 -23.86 27.30 1.99
C TYR A 263 -24.41 28.56 2.70
N SER A 264 -23.87 28.82 3.91
CA SER A 264 -24.12 30.08 4.59
C SER A 264 -23.40 31.24 3.89
N ASN A 265 -24.06 32.40 3.80
CA ASN A 265 -23.44 33.62 3.28
C ASN A 265 -22.65 34.41 4.32
N LEU A 266 -22.35 33.80 5.48
CA LEU A 266 -21.58 34.46 6.55
C LEU A 266 -20.12 34.61 6.14
N GLU A 267 -19.58 35.80 6.28
CA GLU A 267 -18.14 36.02 6.22
C GLU A 267 -17.49 35.50 7.52
N ILE A 268 -16.74 34.40 7.39
CA ILE A 268 -16.10 33.74 8.52
C ILE A 268 -14.58 33.93 8.42
N ASN A 269 -13.99 34.50 9.48
CA ASN A 269 -12.54 34.50 9.60
C ASN A 269 -12.07 33.05 9.87
N HIS A 270 -11.39 32.44 8.90
CA HIS A 270 -10.97 31.05 8.97
C HIS A 270 -10.04 30.72 10.14
N LYS A 271 -9.40 31.72 10.77
CA LYS A 271 -8.59 31.53 11.99
C LYS A 271 -9.43 31.02 13.18
N ILE A 272 -10.77 31.19 13.11
CA ILE A 272 -11.71 30.71 14.13
C ILE A 272 -11.60 29.20 14.36
N ILE A 273 -11.13 28.41 13.38
CA ILE A 273 -10.95 26.95 13.51
C ILE A 273 -9.99 26.56 14.64
N ARG A 274 -9.12 27.47 15.08
CA ARG A 274 -8.16 27.24 16.15
C ARG A 274 -8.67 27.68 17.52
N ASN A 275 -9.87 28.25 17.58
CA ASN A 275 -10.46 28.73 18.83
C ASN A 275 -11.33 27.65 19.45
N GLU A 276 -10.70 26.75 20.23
CA GLU A 276 -11.40 25.65 20.91
C GLU A 276 -12.39 26.17 21.99
N SER A 277 -12.24 27.40 22.49
CA SER A 277 -13.14 27.95 23.51
C SER A 277 -14.61 28.13 23.06
N ILE A 278 -14.86 28.03 21.72
CA ILE A 278 -16.21 27.96 21.18
C ILE A 278 -16.98 26.73 21.73
N LEU A 279 -16.24 25.68 22.06
CA LEU A 279 -16.78 24.43 22.59
C LEU A 279 -16.89 24.41 24.10
N ASP A 280 -16.46 25.47 24.81
CA ASP A 280 -16.64 25.57 26.26
C ASP A 280 -18.12 25.72 26.60
N ASN A 281 -18.57 25.00 27.58
CA ASN A 281 -19.92 25.18 28.15
C ASN A 281 -19.88 26.44 29.03
N LYS A 282 -20.56 27.48 28.57
CA LYS A 282 -20.86 28.65 29.40
C LYS A 282 -22.18 28.45 30.13
#